data_7de8fd67a15741affc31a16ca77f6e3e
#
_entry.id   7de8fd67a15741affc31a16ca77f6e3e
#
_cell.length_a   1.000
_cell.length_b   1.000
_cell.length_c   1.000
_cell.angle_alpha   90.00
_cell.angle_beta   90.00
_cell.angle_gamma   90.00
#
_symmetry.space_group_name_H-M   'P 1'
#
loop_
_entity.id
_entity.type
_entity.pdbx_description
1 polymer ?
#
loop_
_entity_poly.entity_id
_entity_poly.type
_entity_poly.pdbx_seq_one_letter_code
_entity_poly.pdbx_strand_id
1 'polypeptide(L)'
;MKHLILPDNDERRLIFYLSMEEFAAREMDGEAFFLWQVSPTVIFGRNQLMEAEVNVPFCREHGIKMFRRKSGGGCVYSDWGNIMVSYIVKGEDVTATFNTFLQRLASALRDIGVDATVSGRNDIQIGGRKVSGNAFYKVPGKSIVHGTLLFASDFERMQQAITPSAVKLQSKGVASVRQHVTNLSEHTDMPIEEFKRYLIDRFCDSERMLTAAEIARIEEIEQTYLDESFFKGSNPAYTVTKSEKIAGVGEVAVGLEMRSGIIHRISLSGDYFMLSDPMPALNSLLRGKRADEVAEALKDVDMGKHIANLTTTQMTEIILKS
;
A
#
# COMPACT_ATOMS: atom_id res chain seq x y z
N MET A 1 2.09 18.59 -14.87
CA MET A 1 2.42 17.14 -14.62
C MET A 1 2.29 16.38 -15.93
N LYS A 2 3.21 15.47 -16.25
CA LYS A 2 3.17 14.71 -17.51
C LYS A 2 2.34 13.44 -17.36
N HIS A 3 1.40 13.21 -18.28
CA HIS A 3 0.78 11.91 -18.46
C HIS A 3 1.75 10.97 -19.17
N LEU A 4 2.14 9.87 -18.52
CA LEU A 4 3.00 8.87 -19.15
C LEU A 4 2.17 7.87 -19.94
N ILE A 5 2.57 7.64 -21.19
CA ILE A 5 1.87 6.78 -22.15
C ILE A 5 2.83 5.67 -22.61
N LEU A 6 2.31 4.44 -22.65
CA LEU A 6 3.00 3.31 -23.28
C LEU A 6 2.85 3.40 -24.81
N PRO A 7 3.87 2.98 -25.58
CA PRO A 7 3.82 3.03 -27.05
C PRO A 7 2.92 1.94 -27.67
N ASP A 8 2.46 1.00 -26.86
CA ASP A 8 1.67 -0.16 -27.27
C ASP A 8 0.48 -0.39 -26.30
N ASN A 9 -0.38 -1.33 -26.62
CA ASN A 9 -1.52 -1.75 -25.82
C ASN A 9 -1.31 -3.16 -25.22
N ASP A 10 -0.08 -3.59 -25.06
CA ASP A 10 0.22 -4.93 -24.55
C ASP A 10 -0.25 -5.07 -23.08
N GLU A 11 -0.84 -6.22 -22.77
CA GLU A 11 -1.18 -6.54 -21.39
C GLU A 11 0.09 -6.73 -20.56
N ARG A 12 0.22 -5.93 -19.51
CA ARG A 12 1.36 -6.00 -18.60
C ARG A 12 0.95 -6.44 -17.21
N ARG A 13 1.90 -7.06 -16.49
CA ARG A 13 1.69 -7.44 -15.10
C ARG A 13 1.66 -6.21 -14.20
N LEU A 14 0.99 -6.31 -13.07
CA LEU A 14 0.91 -5.24 -12.07
C LEU A 14 2.30 -4.69 -11.68
N ILE A 15 3.28 -5.56 -11.51
CA ILE A 15 4.64 -5.16 -11.11
C ILE A 15 5.38 -4.36 -12.19
N PHE A 16 5.02 -4.48 -13.47
CA PHE A 16 5.53 -3.60 -14.52
C PHE A 16 5.14 -2.13 -14.23
N TYR A 17 3.89 -1.87 -13.89
CA TYR A 17 3.43 -0.51 -13.57
C TYR A 17 4.05 0.03 -12.27
N LEU A 18 4.27 -0.81 -11.26
CA LEU A 18 5.01 -0.42 -10.07
C LEU A 18 6.49 -0.11 -10.39
N SER A 19 7.07 -0.81 -11.36
CA SER A 19 8.43 -0.53 -11.86
C SER A 19 8.47 0.75 -12.68
N MET A 20 7.41 1.05 -13.43
CA MET A 20 7.23 2.31 -14.15
C MET A 20 7.14 3.51 -13.18
N GLU A 21 6.48 3.36 -12.02
CA GLU A 21 6.50 4.35 -10.94
C GLU A 21 7.94 4.62 -10.46
N GLU A 22 8.68 3.55 -10.18
CA GLU A 22 10.04 3.64 -9.67
C GLU A 22 10.99 4.24 -10.72
N PHE A 23 10.86 3.85 -11.98
CA PHE A 23 11.59 4.44 -13.10
C PHE A 23 11.30 5.95 -13.22
N ALA A 24 10.02 6.34 -13.24
CA ALA A 24 9.61 7.74 -13.31
C ALA A 24 10.12 8.56 -12.12
N ALA A 25 10.17 7.95 -10.95
CA ALA A 25 10.66 8.63 -9.76
C ALA A 25 12.20 8.77 -9.73
N ARG A 26 12.94 7.75 -10.16
CA ARG A 26 14.41 7.73 -10.05
C ARG A 26 15.14 8.31 -11.26
N GLU A 27 14.60 8.10 -12.47
CA GLU A 27 15.35 8.29 -13.72
C GLU A 27 14.76 9.35 -14.63
N MET A 28 13.50 9.79 -14.39
CA MET A 28 12.90 10.86 -15.17
C MET A 28 12.96 12.21 -14.48
N ASP A 29 13.07 13.28 -15.28
CA ASP A 29 12.88 14.64 -14.79
C ASP A 29 11.40 15.02 -14.72
N GLY A 30 11.07 15.83 -13.69
CA GLY A 30 9.72 16.36 -13.51
C GLY A 30 8.77 15.41 -12.76
N GLU A 31 7.49 15.66 -12.91
CA GLU A 31 6.39 14.97 -12.24
C GLU A 31 5.59 14.15 -13.26
N ALA A 32 5.04 13.03 -12.81
CA ALA A 32 4.36 12.09 -13.67
C ALA A 32 3.04 11.60 -13.06
N PHE A 33 2.10 11.31 -13.92
CA PHE A 33 0.82 10.71 -13.59
C PHE A 33 0.46 9.68 -14.66
N PHE A 34 -0.11 8.55 -14.26
CA PHE A 34 -0.69 7.62 -15.20
C PHE A 34 -1.73 6.74 -14.54
N LEU A 35 -2.65 6.27 -15.36
CA LEU A 35 -3.72 5.34 -14.98
C LEU A 35 -3.47 4.00 -15.65
N TRP A 36 -3.78 2.91 -14.94
CA TRP A 36 -3.56 1.57 -15.46
C TRP A 36 -4.56 0.57 -14.86
N GLN A 37 -4.73 -0.53 -15.55
CA GLN A 37 -5.60 -1.64 -15.18
C GLN A 37 -4.86 -2.95 -15.44
N VAL A 38 -5.24 -4.00 -14.74
CA VAL A 38 -4.60 -5.31 -14.85
C VAL A 38 -5.63 -6.43 -14.77
N SER A 39 -5.27 -7.60 -15.31
CA SER A 39 -5.98 -8.84 -15.05
C SER A 39 -6.05 -9.15 -13.55
N PRO A 40 -6.99 -9.98 -13.08
CA PRO A 40 -7.17 -10.30 -11.67
C PRO A 40 -5.87 -10.58 -10.94
N THR A 41 -5.57 -9.73 -9.94
CA THR A 41 -4.30 -9.74 -9.22
C THR A 41 -4.53 -9.31 -7.76
N VAL A 42 -3.89 -10.00 -6.84
CA VAL A 42 -3.77 -9.59 -5.44
C VAL A 42 -2.40 -8.96 -5.21
N ILE A 43 -2.38 -7.78 -4.60
CA ILE A 43 -1.15 -7.13 -4.20
C ILE A 43 -1.16 -6.87 -2.69
N PHE A 44 -0.18 -7.39 -1.98
CA PHE A 44 -0.01 -7.20 -0.55
C PHE A 44 1.13 -6.23 -0.25
N GLY A 45 1.00 -5.52 0.87
CA GLY A 45 1.94 -4.49 1.28
C GLY A 45 3.30 -5.05 1.66
N ARG A 46 4.33 -4.19 1.61
CA ARG A 46 5.73 -4.55 1.92
C ARG A 46 5.90 -5.33 3.22
N ASN A 47 5.13 -4.94 4.25
CA ASN A 47 5.30 -5.44 5.61
C ASN A 47 4.28 -6.53 5.97
N GLN A 48 3.43 -6.96 5.02
CA GLN A 48 2.42 -7.99 5.27
C GLN A 48 2.99 -9.40 5.10
N LEU A 49 2.44 -10.35 5.86
CA LEU A 49 2.64 -11.77 5.67
C LEU A 49 1.62 -12.27 4.64
N MET A 50 2.08 -12.77 3.49
CA MET A 50 1.22 -13.18 2.40
C MET A 50 0.14 -14.19 2.85
N GLU A 51 0.54 -15.20 3.58
CA GLU A 51 -0.34 -16.30 4.03
C GLU A 51 -1.41 -15.84 5.03
N ALA A 52 -1.19 -14.70 5.71
CA ALA A 52 -2.17 -14.12 6.63
C ALA A 52 -3.19 -13.20 5.92
N GLU A 53 -2.85 -12.72 4.73
CA GLU A 53 -3.64 -11.69 4.02
C GLU A 53 -4.28 -12.20 2.73
N VAL A 54 -3.77 -13.27 2.13
CA VAL A 54 -4.16 -13.78 0.82
C VAL A 54 -4.67 -15.20 0.93
N ASN A 55 -5.83 -15.46 0.34
CA ASN A 55 -6.31 -16.82 0.13
C ASN A 55 -5.55 -17.46 -1.05
N VAL A 56 -4.34 -17.92 -0.75
CA VAL A 56 -3.41 -18.48 -1.76
C VAL A 56 -4.01 -19.65 -2.55
N PRO A 57 -4.71 -20.62 -1.92
CA PRO A 57 -5.38 -21.70 -2.68
C PRO A 57 -6.39 -21.16 -3.70
N PHE A 58 -7.28 -20.28 -3.28
CA PHE A 58 -8.28 -19.66 -4.16
C PHE A 58 -7.62 -18.90 -5.33
N CYS A 59 -6.60 -18.09 -5.03
CA CYS A 59 -5.89 -17.33 -6.06
C CYS A 59 -5.26 -18.25 -7.11
N ARG A 60 -4.63 -19.35 -6.69
CA ARG A 60 -4.02 -20.32 -7.62
C ARG A 60 -5.06 -21.03 -8.47
N GLU A 61 -6.16 -21.47 -7.89
CA GLU A 61 -7.25 -22.15 -8.59
C GLU A 61 -7.89 -21.27 -9.66
N HIS A 62 -8.02 -19.96 -9.40
CA HIS A 62 -8.68 -19.01 -10.29
C HIS A 62 -7.71 -18.18 -11.15
N GLY A 63 -6.42 -18.52 -11.19
CA GLY A 63 -5.41 -17.83 -11.99
C GLY A 63 -5.17 -16.38 -11.58
N ILE A 64 -5.51 -16.03 -10.33
CA ILE A 64 -5.28 -14.68 -9.77
C ILE A 64 -3.79 -14.55 -9.44
N LYS A 65 -3.13 -13.58 -10.05
CA LYS A 65 -1.71 -13.29 -9.81
C LYS A 65 -1.52 -12.71 -8.41
N MET A 66 -0.36 -12.93 -7.80
CA MET A 66 -0.06 -12.43 -6.45
C MET A 66 1.30 -11.75 -6.46
N PHE A 67 1.39 -10.52 -5.94
CA PHE A 67 2.64 -9.76 -5.87
C PHE A 67 2.75 -8.98 -4.57
N ARG A 68 3.99 -8.72 -4.15
CA ARG A 68 4.33 -7.79 -3.08
C ARG A 68 4.69 -6.44 -3.67
N ARG A 69 4.20 -5.35 -3.07
CA ARG A 69 4.62 -3.99 -3.43
C ARG A 69 5.65 -3.43 -2.43
N LYS A 70 6.42 -2.42 -2.86
CA LYS A 70 7.42 -1.75 -2.01
C LYS A 70 6.82 -0.74 -1.02
N SER A 71 5.58 -0.28 -1.26
CA SER A 71 4.84 0.56 -0.30
C SER A 71 4.21 -0.27 0.81
N GLY A 72 3.89 0.39 1.94
CA GLY A 72 3.11 -0.19 3.03
C GLY A 72 1.61 -0.28 2.72
N GLY A 73 0.81 -0.40 3.76
CA GLY A 73 -0.65 -0.54 3.67
C GLY A 73 -1.13 -1.98 3.51
N GLY A 74 -2.46 -2.15 3.45
CA GLY A 74 -3.14 -3.44 3.42
C GLY A 74 -3.12 -4.16 2.08
N CYS A 75 -3.63 -5.38 2.08
CA CYS A 75 -3.80 -6.19 0.89
C CYS A 75 -4.91 -5.61 -0.01
N VAL A 76 -4.72 -5.66 -1.31
CA VAL A 76 -5.61 -5.11 -2.35
C VAL A 76 -5.85 -6.17 -3.41
N TYR A 77 -7.10 -6.29 -3.87
CA TYR A 77 -7.47 -7.00 -5.09
C TYR A 77 -7.67 -5.97 -6.22
N SER A 78 -7.16 -6.26 -7.40
CA SER A 78 -7.32 -5.44 -8.59
C SER A 78 -7.74 -6.32 -9.76
N ASP A 79 -8.64 -5.80 -10.59
CA ASP A 79 -9.11 -6.40 -11.84
C ASP A 79 -9.35 -5.31 -12.89
N TRP A 80 -9.91 -5.67 -14.04
CA TRP A 80 -10.23 -4.71 -15.10
C TRP A 80 -11.28 -3.64 -14.70
N GLY A 81 -12.04 -3.89 -13.64
CA GLY A 81 -12.98 -2.93 -13.06
C GLY A 81 -12.35 -1.96 -12.08
N ASN A 82 -11.08 -2.13 -11.74
CA ASN A 82 -10.35 -1.26 -10.84
C ASN A 82 -9.33 -0.41 -11.62
N ILE A 83 -9.44 0.91 -11.53
CA ILE A 83 -8.45 1.83 -12.09
C ILE A 83 -7.36 2.06 -11.04
N MET A 84 -6.13 1.70 -11.37
CA MET A 84 -4.96 2.04 -10.57
C MET A 84 -4.47 3.42 -10.96
N VAL A 85 -4.07 4.20 -9.96
CA VAL A 85 -3.57 5.57 -10.13
C VAL A 85 -2.14 5.65 -9.63
N SER A 86 -1.25 6.24 -10.42
CA SER A 86 0.13 6.52 -10.04
C SER A 86 0.41 8.01 -10.14
N TYR A 87 0.90 8.60 -9.04
CA TYR A 87 1.16 10.03 -8.89
C TYR A 87 2.57 10.24 -8.33
N ILE A 88 3.47 10.77 -9.14
CA ILE A 88 4.90 10.94 -8.84
C ILE A 88 5.23 12.42 -8.87
N VAL A 89 5.68 12.98 -7.73
CA VAL A 89 6.02 14.40 -7.60
C VAL A 89 7.36 14.62 -6.93
N LYS A 90 7.91 15.82 -7.14
CA LYS A 90 9.12 16.28 -6.46
C LYS A 90 8.84 16.54 -4.98
N GLY A 91 9.83 16.30 -4.15
CA GLY A 91 9.78 16.53 -2.71
C GLY A 91 9.79 15.24 -1.88
N GLU A 92 10.25 15.37 -0.65
CA GLU A 92 10.41 14.25 0.29
C GLU A 92 9.39 14.28 1.44
N ASP A 93 8.57 15.32 1.52
CA ASP A 93 7.44 15.36 2.44
C ASP A 93 6.29 14.50 1.89
N VAL A 94 6.44 13.23 2.11
CA VAL A 94 5.49 12.21 1.67
C VAL A 94 4.10 12.43 2.27
N THR A 95 4.03 12.88 3.53
CA THR A 95 2.74 13.09 4.21
C THR A 95 1.96 14.24 3.59
N ALA A 96 2.61 15.37 3.33
CA ALA A 96 1.97 16.51 2.67
C ALA A 96 1.58 16.16 1.23
N THR A 97 2.45 15.46 0.49
CA THR A 97 2.18 14.98 -0.87
C THR A 97 0.95 14.06 -0.90
N PHE A 98 0.89 13.12 0.03
CA PHE A 98 -0.19 12.16 0.13
C PHE A 98 -1.53 12.84 0.42
N ASN A 99 -1.56 13.74 1.39
CA ASN A 99 -2.76 14.52 1.72
C ASN A 99 -3.22 15.38 0.53
N THR A 100 -2.29 16.03 -0.16
CA THR A 100 -2.58 16.83 -1.37
C THR A 100 -3.20 15.96 -2.46
N PHE A 101 -2.65 14.79 -2.71
CA PHE A 101 -3.19 13.85 -3.70
C PHE A 101 -4.62 13.42 -3.36
N LEU A 102 -4.87 13.00 -2.11
CA LEU A 102 -6.20 12.56 -1.67
C LEU A 102 -7.25 13.68 -1.85
N GLN A 103 -6.90 14.91 -1.48
CA GLN A 103 -7.82 16.07 -1.63
C GLN A 103 -8.08 16.37 -3.11
N ARG A 104 -7.05 16.34 -3.96
CA ARG A 104 -7.20 16.55 -5.41
C ARG A 104 -8.10 15.48 -6.04
N LEU A 105 -7.89 14.22 -5.69
CA LEU A 105 -8.68 13.12 -6.22
C LEU A 105 -10.14 13.19 -5.74
N ALA A 106 -10.37 13.45 -4.45
CA ALA A 106 -11.71 13.65 -3.92
C ALA A 106 -12.40 14.88 -4.55
N SER A 107 -11.67 15.98 -4.80
CA SER A 107 -12.20 17.13 -5.52
C SER A 107 -12.61 16.76 -6.94
N ALA A 108 -11.78 16.03 -7.69
CA ALA A 108 -12.10 15.59 -9.03
C ALA A 108 -13.38 14.73 -9.06
N LEU A 109 -13.60 13.88 -8.07
CA LEU A 109 -14.85 13.11 -7.96
C LEU A 109 -16.06 14.02 -7.68
N ARG A 110 -15.91 15.01 -6.81
CA ARG A 110 -17.00 15.97 -6.53
C ARG A 110 -17.36 16.84 -7.74
N ASP A 111 -16.39 17.21 -8.55
CA ASP A 111 -16.60 18.02 -9.77
C ASP A 111 -17.50 17.29 -10.80
N ILE A 112 -17.60 15.98 -10.75
CA ILE A 112 -18.53 15.17 -11.57
C ILE A 112 -19.78 14.72 -10.80
N GLY A 113 -20.09 15.36 -9.67
CA GLY A 113 -21.31 15.12 -8.90
C GLY A 113 -21.24 13.95 -7.91
N VAL A 114 -20.07 13.31 -7.72
CA VAL A 114 -19.89 12.23 -6.76
C VAL A 114 -19.52 12.80 -5.40
N ASP A 115 -20.33 12.55 -4.37
CA ASP A 115 -20.09 13.06 -2.98
C ASP A 115 -18.96 12.30 -2.29
N ALA A 116 -17.73 12.57 -2.73
CA ALA A 116 -16.51 11.94 -2.26
C ALA A 116 -15.87 12.70 -1.10
N THR A 117 -15.52 11.98 -0.04
CA THR A 117 -14.86 12.51 1.16
C THR A 117 -13.58 11.73 1.45
N VAL A 118 -12.54 12.45 1.88
CA VAL A 118 -11.32 11.81 2.42
C VAL A 118 -11.61 11.33 3.83
N SER A 119 -11.33 10.07 4.12
CA SER A 119 -11.62 9.46 5.42
C SER A 119 -10.45 8.59 5.90
N GLY A 120 -10.29 8.57 7.23
CA GLY A 120 -9.20 7.82 7.84
C GLY A 120 -7.82 8.31 7.40
N ARG A 121 -6.89 7.38 7.26
CA ARG A 121 -5.50 7.71 6.90
C ARG A 121 -5.23 7.70 5.39
N ASN A 122 -6.04 7.00 4.59
CA ASN A 122 -5.69 6.72 3.20
C ASN A 122 -6.89 6.38 2.28
N ASP A 123 -8.11 6.56 2.73
CA ASP A 123 -9.31 6.18 1.99
C ASP A 123 -10.04 7.40 1.44
N ILE A 124 -10.65 7.22 0.26
CA ILE A 124 -11.74 8.09 -0.22
C ILE A 124 -13.02 7.28 -0.14
N GLN A 125 -14.08 7.90 0.37
CA GLN A 125 -15.36 7.27 0.64
C GLN A 125 -16.51 8.03 -0.01
N ILE A 126 -17.58 7.31 -0.32
CA ILE A 126 -18.87 7.82 -0.75
C ILE A 126 -19.93 7.20 0.17
N GLY A 127 -20.69 8.03 0.89
CA GLY A 127 -21.68 7.53 1.83
C GLY A 127 -21.11 6.58 2.90
N GLY A 128 -19.88 6.80 3.37
CA GLY A 128 -19.20 5.96 4.35
C GLY A 128 -18.61 4.66 3.79
N ARG A 129 -18.78 4.34 2.50
CA ARG A 129 -18.20 3.18 1.82
C ARG A 129 -16.96 3.60 1.02
N LYS A 130 -15.89 2.83 1.14
CA LYS A 130 -14.63 3.09 0.48
C LYS A 130 -14.74 2.87 -1.03
N VAL A 131 -14.29 3.85 -1.81
CA VAL A 131 -14.18 3.81 -3.26
C VAL A 131 -12.73 3.82 -3.72
N SER A 132 -11.81 4.29 -2.89
CA SER A 132 -10.39 4.38 -3.19
C SER A 132 -9.56 4.08 -1.94
N GLY A 133 -8.52 3.28 -2.09
CA GLY A 133 -7.49 3.02 -1.10
C GLY A 133 -6.13 3.37 -1.65
N ASN A 134 -5.34 4.11 -0.87
CA ASN A 134 -4.08 4.69 -1.35
C ASN A 134 -2.92 4.31 -0.45
N ALA A 135 -1.74 4.26 -1.04
CA ALA A 135 -0.48 4.01 -0.37
C ALA A 135 0.61 4.91 -0.96
N PHE A 136 1.71 4.99 -0.25
CA PHE A 136 2.83 5.81 -0.69
C PHE A 136 4.18 5.19 -0.32
N TYR A 137 5.20 5.60 -1.01
CA TYR A 137 6.59 5.42 -0.61
C TYR A 137 7.45 6.53 -1.24
N LYS A 138 8.69 6.67 -0.79
CA LYS A 138 9.61 7.68 -1.31
C LYS A 138 10.86 7.07 -1.90
N VAL A 139 11.42 7.79 -2.86
CA VAL A 139 12.78 7.64 -3.35
C VAL A 139 13.51 8.96 -3.14
N PRO A 140 14.85 9.01 -3.21
CA PRO A 140 15.57 10.27 -3.07
C PRO A 140 15.04 11.36 -4.03
N GLY A 141 14.62 12.49 -3.45
CA GLY A 141 14.12 13.66 -4.18
C GLY A 141 12.67 13.60 -4.67
N LYS A 142 11.98 12.45 -4.58
CA LYS A 142 10.57 12.30 -5.04
C LYS A 142 9.73 11.44 -4.11
N SER A 143 8.44 11.76 -4.10
CA SER A 143 7.37 10.97 -3.47
C SER A 143 6.53 10.27 -4.52
N ILE A 144 6.18 9.03 -4.26
CA ILE A 144 5.29 8.20 -5.07
C ILE A 144 4.04 7.93 -4.26
N VAL A 145 2.89 8.29 -4.80
CA VAL A 145 1.58 7.93 -4.28
C VAL A 145 0.90 7.06 -5.32
N HIS A 146 0.35 5.96 -4.90
CA HIS A 146 -0.48 5.13 -5.76
C HIS A 146 -1.74 4.66 -5.05
N GLY A 147 -2.77 4.40 -5.81
CA GLY A 147 -4.05 4.01 -5.25
C GLY A 147 -4.92 3.25 -6.22
N THR A 148 -6.05 2.82 -5.70
CA THR A 148 -7.12 2.16 -6.42
C THR A 148 -8.30 3.09 -6.55
N LEU A 149 -9.03 3.00 -7.66
CA LEU A 149 -10.39 3.51 -7.82
C LEU A 149 -11.26 2.33 -8.21
N LEU A 150 -12.11 1.90 -7.30
CA LEU A 150 -13.06 0.83 -7.53
C LEU A 150 -14.15 1.35 -8.48
N PHE A 151 -13.99 1.12 -9.78
CA PHE A 151 -14.93 1.63 -10.77
C PHE A 151 -16.08 0.63 -11.00
N ALA A 152 -15.75 -0.61 -11.34
CA ALA A 152 -16.68 -1.73 -11.57
C ALA A 152 -16.03 -3.06 -11.15
N SER A 153 -15.33 -3.06 -10.01
CA SER A 153 -14.58 -4.23 -9.53
C SER A 153 -15.48 -5.35 -9.04
N ASP A 154 -15.04 -6.59 -9.21
CA ASP A 154 -15.72 -7.79 -8.73
C ASP A 154 -15.48 -7.99 -7.22
N PHE A 155 -16.43 -7.54 -6.42
CA PHE A 155 -16.35 -7.64 -4.96
C PHE A 155 -16.48 -9.08 -4.42
N GLU A 156 -17.07 -9.99 -5.17
CA GLU A 156 -17.17 -11.40 -4.78
C GLU A 156 -15.81 -12.08 -4.89
N ARG A 157 -15.13 -11.88 -6.02
CA ARG A 157 -13.75 -12.35 -6.19
C ARG A 157 -12.78 -11.67 -5.20
N MET A 158 -12.93 -10.36 -4.99
CA MET A 158 -12.14 -9.63 -4.00
C MET A 158 -12.25 -10.27 -2.62
N GLN A 159 -13.48 -10.56 -2.17
CA GLN A 159 -13.73 -11.16 -0.85
C GLN A 159 -13.14 -12.56 -0.71
N GLN A 160 -13.15 -13.35 -1.78
CA GLN A 160 -12.62 -14.71 -1.76
C GLN A 160 -11.08 -14.74 -1.87
N ALA A 161 -10.48 -13.77 -2.57
CA ALA A 161 -9.05 -13.68 -2.79
C ALA A 161 -8.28 -13.12 -1.59
N ILE A 162 -8.91 -12.25 -0.79
CA ILE A 162 -8.29 -11.62 0.38
C ILE A 162 -8.81 -12.27 1.66
N THR A 163 -7.88 -12.72 2.51
CA THR A 163 -8.19 -13.23 3.85
C THR A 163 -7.95 -12.12 4.87
N PRO A 164 -8.98 -11.58 5.54
CA PRO A 164 -8.76 -10.62 6.60
C PRO A 164 -8.08 -11.27 7.79
N SER A 165 -7.13 -10.57 8.42
CA SER A 165 -6.52 -11.05 9.68
C SER A 165 -7.58 -11.22 10.78
N ALA A 166 -7.34 -12.12 11.74
CA ALA A 166 -8.25 -12.33 12.87
C ALA A 166 -8.50 -11.03 13.67
N VAL A 167 -7.48 -10.17 13.78
CA VAL A 167 -7.59 -8.86 14.44
C VAL A 167 -8.49 -7.92 13.65
N LYS A 168 -8.42 -7.93 12.32
CA LYS A 168 -9.32 -7.13 11.46
C LYS A 168 -10.76 -7.62 11.55
N LEU A 169 -10.98 -8.93 11.61
CA LEU A 169 -12.31 -9.53 11.79
C LEU A 169 -12.93 -9.17 13.16
N GLN A 170 -12.15 -9.26 14.25
CA GLN A 170 -12.62 -8.89 15.59
C GLN A 170 -12.97 -7.40 15.69
N SER A 171 -12.24 -6.51 15.01
CA SER A 171 -12.46 -5.06 15.09
C SER A 171 -13.63 -4.54 14.24
N LYS A 172 -14.08 -5.30 13.22
CA LYS A 172 -15.11 -4.85 12.25
C LYS A 172 -16.40 -5.67 12.27
N GLY A 173 -16.42 -6.80 12.99
CA GLY A 173 -17.51 -7.79 12.87
C GLY A 173 -17.47 -8.49 11.50
N VAL A 174 -18.35 -9.48 11.31
CA VAL A 174 -18.45 -10.29 10.06
C VAL A 174 -19.26 -9.54 8.97
N ALA A 175 -19.13 -8.22 8.86
CA ALA A 175 -19.79 -7.47 7.81
C ALA A 175 -19.15 -7.78 6.44
N SER A 176 -19.97 -8.05 5.43
CA SER A 176 -19.48 -8.39 4.08
C SER A 176 -18.63 -7.24 3.49
N VAL A 177 -17.71 -7.56 2.60
CA VAL A 177 -16.90 -6.54 1.85
C VAL A 177 -17.81 -5.47 1.24
N ARG A 178 -18.97 -5.85 0.69
CA ARG A 178 -19.97 -4.94 0.12
C ARG A 178 -20.50 -3.86 1.07
N GLN A 179 -20.43 -4.07 2.38
CA GLN A 179 -20.84 -3.05 3.36
C GLN A 179 -19.76 -1.98 3.56
N HIS A 180 -18.52 -2.26 3.16
CA HIS A 180 -17.38 -1.37 3.39
C HIS A 180 -16.83 -0.71 2.12
N VAL A 181 -17.18 -1.23 0.93
CA VAL A 181 -16.71 -0.70 -0.35
C VAL A 181 -17.88 -0.40 -1.29
N THR A 182 -17.65 0.45 -2.30
CA THR A 182 -18.59 0.74 -3.38
C THR A 182 -17.84 0.96 -4.67
N ASN A 183 -18.48 0.69 -5.81
CA ASN A 183 -17.96 0.99 -7.12
C ASN A 183 -18.39 2.41 -7.55
N LEU A 184 -17.51 3.13 -8.25
CA LEU A 184 -17.84 4.45 -8.83
C LEU A 184 -18.98 4.37 -9.82
N SER A 185 -19.12 3.28 -10.57
CA SER A 185 -20.23 3.05 -11.50
C SER A 185 -21.61 3.01 -10.83
N GLU A 186 -21.69 2.90 -9.50
CA GLU A 186 -22.93 3.05 -8.73
C GLU A 186 -23.29 4.54 -8.48
N HIS A 187 -22.37 5.48 -8.75
CA HIS A 187 -22.48 6.90 -8.39
C HIS A 187 -22.29 7.87 -9.57
N THR A 188 -21.99 7.37 -10.76
CA THR A 188 -21.86 8.16 -11.99
C THR A 188 -22.24 7.33 -13.20
N ASP A 189 -22.87 7.94 -14.19
CA ASP A 189 -23.19 7.33 -15.49
C ASP A 189 -22.03 7.43 -16.49
N MET A 190 -20.91 8.06 -16.09
CA MET A 190 -19.75 8.26 -16.95
C MET A 190 -19.10 6.90 -17.27
N PRO A 191 -18.88 6.56 -18.55
CA PRO A 191 -18.14 5.34 -18.91
C PRO A 191 -16.71 5.35 -18.41
N ILE A 192 -16.13 4.19 -18.11
CA ILE A 192 -14.79 4.06 -17.52
C ILE A 192 -13.69 4.76 -18.36
N GLU A 193 -13.76 4.66 -19.68
CA GLU A 193 -12.77 5.30 -20.57
C GLU A 193 -12.89 6.82 -20.60
N GLU A 194 -14.12 7.35 -20.48
CA GLU A 194 -14.35 8.78 -20.34
C GLU A 194 -13.87 9.28 -18.98
N PHE A 195 -14.14 8.53 -17.92
CA PHE A 195 -13.67 8.85 -16.59
C PHE A 195 -12.13 8.86 -16.50
N LYS A 196 -11.45 7.93 -17.14
CA LYS A 196 -9.97 7.91 -17.22
C LYS A 196 -9.45 9.17 -17.93
N ARG A 197 -10.03 9.54 -19.07
CA ARG A 197 -9.67 10.78 -19.79
C ARG A 197 -9.91 12.02 -18.93
N TYR A 198 -11.05 12.10 -18.28
CA TYR A 198 -11.37 13.19 -17.36
C TYR A 198 -10.29 13.33 -16.26
N LEU A 199 -9.87 12.23 -15.64
CA LEU A 199 -8.81 12.28 -14.61
C LEU A 199 -7.45 12.72 -15.20
N ILE A 200 -7.10 12.23 -16.39
CA ILE A 200 -5.86 12.64 -17.07
C ILE A 200 -5.89 14.17 -17.31
N ASP A 201 -6.96 14.70 -17.88
CA ASP A 201 -7.12 16.14 -18.14
C ASP A 201 -7.08 16.98 -16.86
N ARG A 202 -7.56 16.42 -15.74
CA ARG A 202 -7.57 17.09 -14.44
C ARG A 202 -6.22 17.12 -13.74
N PHE A 203 -5.37 16.13 -14.00
CA PHE A 203 -4.07 15.98 -13.35
C PHE A 203 -2.89 16.38 -14.23
N CYS A 204 -3.01 16.33 -15.55
CA CYS A 204 -1.91 16.50 -16.48
C CYS A 204 -2.11 17.72 -17.39
N ASP A 205 -1.00 18.33 -17.80
CA ASP A 205 -0.93 19.44 -18.73
C ASP A 205 -0.22 19.07 -20.05
N SER A 206 0.39 17.89 -20.08
CA SER A 206 1.15 17.39 -21.22
C SER A 206 1.24 15.87 -21.20
N GLU A 207 1.53 15.29 -22.34
CA GLU A 207 1.74 13.86 -22.51
C GLU A 207 3.20 13.55 -22.79
N ARG A 208 3.65 12.36 -22.37
CA ARG A 208 4.97 11.82 -22.70
C ARG A 208 4.89 10.33 -22.96
N MET A 209 5.15 9.95 -24.19
CA MET A 209 5.29 8.55 -24.58
C MET A 209 6.67 8.02 -24.13
N LEU A 210 6.66 6.83 -23.55
CA LEU A 210 7.89 6.13 -23.17
C LEU A 210 8.57 5.53 -24.40
N THR A 211 9.88 5.56 -24.42
CA THR A 211 10.70 4.95 -25.48
C THR A 211 10.91 3.46 -25.22
N ALA A 212 11.30 2.71 -26.24
CA ALA A 212 11.65 1.29 -26.10
C ALA A 212 12.81 1.05 -25.09
N ALA A 213 13.79 1.95 -25.03
CA ALA A 213 14.88 1.87 -24.07
C ALA A 213 14.37 2.06 -22.61
N GLU A 214 13.43 2.97 -22.41
CA GLU A 214 12.80 3.17 -21.10
C GLU A 214 11.92 1.98 -20.68
N ILE A 215 11.21 1.38 -21.62
CA ILE A 215 10.46 0.13 -21.37
C ILE A 215 11.42 -0.98 -20.93
N ALA A 216 12.52 -1.19 -21.65
CA ALA A 216 13.53 -2.19 -21.26
C ALA A 216 14.09 -1.91 -19.85
N ARG A 217 14.30 -0.64 -19.51
CA ARG A 217 14.75 -0.24 -18.17
C ARG A 217 13.70 -0.52 -17.09
N ILE A 218 12.44 -0.29 -17.38
CA ILE A 218 11.32 -0.65 -16.48
C ILE A 218 11.26 -2.16 -16.25
N GLU A 219 11.46 -2.96 -17.30
CA GLU A 219 11.51 -4.42 -17.21
C GLU A 219 12.69 -4.93 -16.37
N GLU A 220 13.84 -4.26 -16.42
CA GLU A 220 14.96 -4.55 -15.50
C GLU A 220 14.58 -4.27 -14.04
N ILE A 221 13.91 -3.16 -13.74
CA ILE A 221 13.42 -2.84 -12.40
C ILE A 221 12.39 -3.89 -11.95
N GLU A 222 11.54 -4.36 -12.86
CA GLU A 222 10.53 -5.39 -12.59
C GLU A 222 11.14 -6.68 -12.03
N GLN A 223 12.35 -7.06 -12.44
CA GLN A 223 13.03 -8.24 -11.90
C GLN A 223 13.24 -8.16 -10.38
N THR A 224 13.36 -6.94 -9.83
CA THR A 224 13.50 -6.75 -8.37
C THR A 224 12.24 -7.13 -7.59
N TYR A 225 11.07 -7.09 -8.22
CA TYR A 225 9.79 -7.51 -7.63
C TYR A 225 9.58 -9.02 -7.74
N LEU A 226 10.27 -9.68 -8.67
CA LEU A 226 10.24 -11.13 -8.87
C LEU A 226 11.23 -11.88 -7.99
N ASP A 227 12.16 -11.16 -7.34
CA ASP A 227 13.10 -11.77 -6.41
C ASP A 227 12.35 -12.50 -5.30
N GLU A 228 12.69 -13.78 -5.10
CA GLU A 228 12.00 -14.67 -4.16
C GLU A 228 12.11 -14.17 -2.73
N SER A 229 13.23 -13.57 -2.35
CA SER A 229 13.46 -13.01 -1.02
C SER A 229 12.58 -11.79 -0.78
N PHE A 230 12.39 -10.95 -1.81
CA PHE A 230 11.46 -9.82 -1.74
C PHE A 230 10.01 -10.30 -1.70
N PHE A 231 9.63 -11.24 -2.56
CA PHE A 231 8.25 -11.75 -2.64
C PHE A 231 7.82 -12.42 -1.32
N LYS A 232 8.63 -13.33 -0.79
CA LYS A 232 8.34 -14.01 0.49
C LYS A 232 8.45 -13.07 1.69
N GLY A 233 9.35 -12.08 1.63
CA GLY A 233 9.70 -11.25 2.77
C GLY A 233 10.39 -12.05 3.88
N SER A 234 10.72 -11.39 4.99
CA SER A 234 11.23 -12.07 6.17
C SER A 234 10.08 -12.67 6.97
N ASN A 235 10.03 -13.97 7.06
CA ASN A 235 9.15 -14.71 7.96
C ASN A 235 9.99 -15.48 8.99
N PRO A 236 10.60 -14.79 9.98
CA PRO A 236 11.41 -15.44 10.99
C PRO A 236 10.53 -16.29 11.92
N ALA A 237 11.08 -17.38 12.40
CA ALA A 237 10.46 -18.16 13.46
C ALA A 237 10.48 -17.36 14.76
N TYR A 238 9.32 -16.89 15.20
CA TYR A 238 9.17 -16.18 16.47
C TYR A 238 8.75 -17.12 17.59
N THR A 239 9.24 -16.83 18.81
CA THR A 239 8.76 -17.47 20.02
C THR A 239 7.49 -16.81 20.53
N VAL A 240 7.36 -15.50 20.28
CA VAL A 240 6.20 -14.68 20.69
C VAL A 240 5.83 -13.75 19.56
N THR A 241 4.54 -13.67 19.22
CA THR A 241 4.00 -12.68 18.31
C THR A 241 2.90 -11.90 18.99
N LYS A 242 2.96 -10.59 18.96
CA LYS A 242 1.98 -9.65 19.53
C LYS A 242 1.53 -8.70 18.47
N SER A 243 0.23 -8.37 18.41
CA SER A 243 -0.28 -7.41 17.43
C SER A 243 -1.30 -6.48 18.04
N GLU A 244 -1.40 -5.29 17.45
CA GLU A 244 -2.41 -4.31 17.78
C GLU A 244 -2.81 -3.50 16.56
N LYS A 245 -4.10 -3.13 16.49
CA LYS A 245 -4.61 -2.22 15.49
C LYS A 245 -4.76 -0.85 16.11
N ILE A 246 -3.92 0.08 15.65
CA ILE A 246 -3.83 1.44 16.16
C ILE A 246 -4.54 2.39 15.18
N ALA A 247 -5.44 3.22 15.71
CA ALA A 247 -6.13 4.24 14.91
C ALA A 247 -5.12 5.19 14.25
N GLY A 248 -5.26 5.45 12.95
CA GLY A 248 -4.35 6.31 12.19
C GLY A 248 -3.01 5.66 11.79
N VAL A 249 -2.63 4.53 12.38
CA VAL A 249 -1.39 3.78 12.06
C VAL A 249 -1.68 2.56 11.19
N GLY A 250 -2.60 1.71 11.64
CA GLY A 250 -2.88 0.41 11.06
C GLY A 250 -2.60 -0.73 12.04
N GLU A 251 -2.53 -1.94 11.52
CA GLU A 251 -2.11 -3.11 12.28
C GLU A 251 -0.58 -3.14 12.38
N VAL A 252 -0.08 -3.24 13.60
CA VAL A 252 1.34 -3.42 13.89
C VAL A 252 1.48 -4.73 14.65
N ALA A 253 2.19 -5.67 14.08
CA ALA A 253 2.53 -6.94 14.72
C ALA A 253 4.04 -7.00 14.98
N VAL A 254 4.38 -7.37 16.20
CA VAL A 254 5.76 -7.53 16.70
C VAL A 254 6.04 -9.00 16.90
N GLY A 255 7.03 -9.50 16.20
CA GLY A 255 7.58 -10.83 16.44
C GLY A 255 8.86 -10.74 17.29
N LEU A 256 8.93 -11.50 18.37
CA LEU A 256 10.08 -11.56 19.27
C LEU A 256 10.68 -12.97 19.28
N GLU A 257 11.96 -13.08 19.00
CA GLU A 257 12.74 -14.28 19.33
C GLU A 257 13.29 -14.12 20.74
N MET A 258 12.75 -14.92 21.68
CA MET A 258 13.09 -14.85 23.09
C MET A 258 13.86 -16.12 23.52
N ARG A 259 14.91 -15.96 24.33
CA ARG A 259 15.61 -17.09 24.99
C ARG A 259 15.88 -16.71 26.45
N SER A 260 15.40 -17.52 27.37
CA SER A 260 15.54 -17.29 28.82
C SER A 260 15.06 -15.89 29.26
N GLY A 261 13.97 -15.36 28.65
CA GLY A 261 13.43 -14.03 28.96
C GLY A 261 14.20 -12.85 28.36
N ILE A 262 15.19 -13.14 27.48
CA ILE A 262 16.02 -12.13 26.81
C ILE A 262 15.64 -12.05 25.34
N ILE A 263 15.49 -10.84 24.80
CA ILE A 263 15.21 -10.58 23.38
C ILE A 263 16.50 -10.82 22.58
N HIS A 264 16.44 -11.76 21.64
CA HIS A 264 17.50 -12.01 20.68
C HIS A 264 17.29 -11.29 19.36
N ARG A 265 16.05 -11.20 18.92
CA ARG A 265 15.67 -10.54 17.69
C ARG A 265 14.24 -10.02 17.78
N ILE A 266 13.99 -8.87 17.15
CA ILE A 266 12.66 -8.30 16.92
C ILE A 266 12.41 -8.19 15.42
N SER A 267 11.17 -8.31 15.01
CA SER A 267 10.73 -7.89 13.68
C SER A 267 9.33 -7.31 13.72
N LEU A 268 8.98 -6.62 12.67
CA LEU A 268 7.69 -5.96 12.50
C LEU A 268 6.99 -6.47 11.23
N SER A 269 5.67 -6.67 11.34
CA SER A 269 4.80 -6.94 10.20
C SER A 269 3.47 -6.19 10.39
N GLY A 270 2.67 -6.07 9.33
CA GLY A 270 1.37 -5.38 9.40
C GLY A 270 1.07 -4.50 8.20
N ASP A 271 0.03 -3.68 8.34
CA ASP A 271 -0.47 -2.80 7.27
C ASP A 271 -0.19 -1.31 7.50
N TYR A 272 0.84 -1.01 8.30
CA TYR A 272 1.30 0.35 8.57
C TYR A 272 2.10 0.95 7.39
N PHE A 273 2.20 2.28 7.36
CA PHE A 273 3.05 2.99 6.40
C PHE A 273 4.43 3.27 6.99
N MET A 274 5.45 2.73 6.34
CA MET A 274 6.84 2.90 6.74
C MET A 274 7.45 4.15 6.07
N LEU A 275 7.98 5.05 6.87
CA LEU A 275 8.69 6.27 6.43
C LEU A 275 10.19 6.01 6.29
N SER A 276 10.74 5.19 7.19
CA SER A 276 12.12 4.68 7.15
C SER A 276 12.19 3.34 7.86
N ASP A 277 13.22 2.54 7.61
CA ASP A 277 13.35 1.20 8.23
C ASP A 277 13.75 1.32 9.72
N PRO A 278 12.89 0.92 10.68
CA PRO A 278 13.20 0.95 12.10
C PRO A 278 14.04 -0.25 12.57
N MET A 279 14.14 -1.29 11.73
CA MET A 279 14.67 -2.61 12.18
C MET A 279 16.12 -2.57 12.64
N PRO A 280 17.05 -1.85 11.98
CA PRO A 280 18.42 -1.75 12.46
C PRO A 280 18.51 -1.15 13.87
N ALA A 281 17.76 -0.05 14.13
CA ALA A 281 17.74 0.61 15.44
C ALA A 281 17.08 -0.27 16.50
N LEU A 282 15.91 -0.85 16.23
CA LEU A 282 15.19 -1.70 17.17
C LEU A 282 15.99 -2.93 17.55
N ASN A 283 16.62 -3.63 16.59
CA ASN A 283 17.44 -4.80 16.89
C ASN A 283 18.70 -4.42 17.67
N SER A 284 19.31 -3.28 17.40
CA SER A 284 20.50 -2.82 18.14
C SER A 284 20.17 -2.48 19.60
N LEU A 285 19.03 -1.84 19.84
CA LEU A 285 18.64 -1.36 21.18
C LEU A 285 18.04 -2.46 22.05
N LEU A 286 17.29 -3.39 21.45
CA LEU A 286 16.52 -4.39 22.19
C LEU A 286 17.21 -5.74 22.30
N ARG A 287 18.23 -6.02 21.49
CA ARG A 287 18.99 -7.26 21.60
C ARG A 287 19.69 -7.34 22.95
N GLY A 288 19.50 -8.45 23.65
CA GLY A 288 20.06 -8.67 24.98
C GLY A 288 19.25 -8.06 26.12
N LYS A 289 18.14 -7.39 25.84
CA LYS A 289 17.27 -6.78 26.83
C LYS A 289 16.19 -7.75 27.33
N ARG A 290 15.75 -7.52 28.56
CA ARG A 290 14.57 -8.15 29.15
C ARG A 290 13.35 -7.25 28.94
N ALA A 291 12.14 -7.77 29.18
CA ALA A 291 10.90 -7.01 29.00
C ALA A 291 10.86 -5.73 29.83
N ASP A 292 11.33 -5.75 31.06
CA ASP A 292 11.37 -4.60 31.99
C ASP A 292 12.35 -3.49 31.55
N GLU A 293 13.30 -3.79 30.67
CA GLU A 293 14.28 -2.82 30.13
C GLU A 293 13.83 -2.17 28.82
N VAL A 294 12.75 -2.66 28.17
CA VAL A 294 12.32 -2.22 26.83
C VAL A 294 11.96 -0.72 26.82
N ALA A 295 11.20 -0.26 27.81
CA ALA A 295 10.74 1.13 27.86
C ALA A 295 11.95 2.10 27.96
N GLU A 296 12.93 1.78 28.78
CA GLU A 296 14.14 2.59 28.93
C GLU A 296 15.01 2.53 27.65
N ALA A 297 15.11 1.36 27.01
CA ALA A 297 15.88 1.21 25.79
C ALA A 297 15.31 2.00 24.59
N LEU A 298 14.00 2.21 24.55
CA LEU A 298 13.31 2.92 23.48
C LEU A 298 13.02 4.42 23.76
N LYS A 299 13.28 4.93 24.95
CA LYS A 299 12.86 6.27 25.36
C LYS A 299 13.31 7.41 24.45
N ASP A 300 14.48 7.28 23.81
CA ASP A 300 15.07 8.28 22.93
C ASP A 300 14.78 8.02 21.44
N VAL A 301 14.01 6.97 21.11
CA VAL A 301 13.63 6.64 19.74
C VAL A 301 12.33 7.33 19.39
N ASP A 302 12.31 8.10 18.32
CA ASP A 302 11.07 8.65 17.75
C ASP A 302 10.51 7.69 16.69
N MET A 303 9.59 6.83 17.10
CA MET A 303 8.97 5.87 16.18
C MET A 303 8.16 6.52 15.06
N GLY A 304 7.67 7.77 15.25
CA GLY A 304 6.97 8.54 14.24
C GLY A 304 7.83 8.89 13.01
N LYS A 305 9.16 8.92 13.16
CA LYS A 305 10.10 9.08 12.04
C LYS A 305 10.23 7.82 11.18
N HIS A 306 9.83 6.68 11.71
CA HIS A 306 9.94 5.39 11.04
C HIS A 306 8.61 4.87 10.53
N ILE A 307 7.57 4.99 11.32
CA ILE A 307 6.22 4.52 10.99
C ILE A 307 5.24 5.68 11.18
N ALA A 308 4.51 6.01 10.12
CA ALA A 308 3.59 7.14 10.12
C ALA A 308 2.59 7.06 11.30
N ASN A 309 2.52 8.12 12.08
CA ASN A 309 1.62 8.28 13.23
C ASN A 309 1.81 7.30 14.40
N LEU A 310 2.86 6.48 14.40
CA LEU A 310 3.15 5.58 15.52
C LEU A 310 3.99 6.28 16.57
N THR A 311 3.54 6.26 17.82
CA THR A 311 4.35 6.80 18.93
C THR A 311 5.25 5.70 19.54
N THR A 312 6.34 6.13 20.17
CA THR A 312 7.24 5.21 20.89
C THR A 312 6.53 4.49 22.04
N THR A 313 5.61 5.19 22.72
CA THR A 313 4.79 4.61 23.79
C THR A 313 3.95 3.44 23.25
N GLN A 314 3.24 3.65 22.12
CA GLN A 314 2.44 2.59 21.50
C GLN A 314 3.29 1.39 21.07
N MET A 315 4.47 1.61 20.49
CA MET A 315 5.40 0.52 20.15
C MET A 315 5.82 -0.26 21.39
N THR A 316 6.17 0.45 22.45
CA THR A 316 6.56 -0.16 23.75
C THR A 316 5.43 -1.00 24.32
N GLU A 317 4.19 -0.48 24.31
CA GLU A 317 2.99 -1.19 24.77
C GLU A 317 2.76 -2.49 24.00
N ILE A 318 2.90 -2.48 22.66
CA ILE A 318 2.79 -3.69 21.85
C ILE A 318 3.86 -4.72 22.25
N ILE A 319 5.11 -4.31 22.41
CA ILE A 319 6.21 -5.18 22.81
C ILE A 319 5.97 -5.78 24.19
N LEU A 320 5.40 -5.00 25.12
CA LEU A 320 5.16 -5.42 26.51
C LEU A 320 3.80 -6.10 26.73
N LYS A 321 2.93 -6.10 25.76
CA LYS A 321 1.60 -6.72 25.84
C LYS A 321 1.72 -8.16 26.30
N SER A 322 1.05 -8.54 27.39
CA SER A 322 1.03 -9.89 27.98
C SER A 322 0.19 -10.88 27.17
#